data_666ac5ee7356acf4660bf8bbb5d7ad51
#
_entry.id   666ac5ee7356acf4660bf8bbb5d7ad51
#
_cell.length_a   1.000
_cell.length_b   1.000
_cell.length_c   1.000
_cell.angle_alpha   90.00
_cell.angle_beta   90.00
_cell.angle_gamma   90.00
#
_symmetry.space_group_name_H-M   'P 1'
#
loop_
_entity.id
_entity.type
_entity.pdbx_description
1 polymer ?
#
loop_
_entity_poly.entity_id
_entity_poly.type
_entity_poly.pdbx_seq_one_letter_code
_entity_poly.pdbx_strand_id
1 'polypeptide(L)'
;MPTSWKAKVKRLVPVSVYNQAMLTLPFLYRTDLLSYETNLQDGHGIDDLLSQLAMVARLPGDIVECGSSRCGASIIMADYLRTKGIKKTIYACDSYEGFDLAELENENESKLTKARSNAFTSTSYEYVVKKISRLGFTDYVTPVKGFFKDTLPGLTAEKWFSMALIDCDLYDSMLYCTNEVWSRLLPGGRIVFDDYTSEDFKGSKQAIDEFVAANADDIEQHGLLNRLYYVQKPSEA
;
A
#
# COMPACT_ATOMS: atom_id res chain seq x y z
N MET A 1 15.69 19.59 -2.49
CA MET A 1 14.38 20.19 -2.17
C MET A 1 14.35 20.60 -0.71
N PRO A 2 13.77 21.73 -0.30
CA PRO A 2 13.75 22.10 1.12
C PRO A 2 12.85 21.09 1.84
N THR A 3 13.43 20.33 2.76
CA THR A 3 12.66 19.47 3.68
C THR A 3 11.60 20.32 4.35
N SER A 4 10.32 19.94 4.18
CA SER A 4 9.20 20.68 4.78
C SER A 4 9.43 20.80 6.29
N TRP A 5 8.98 21.89 6.91
CA TRP A 5 9.08 22.09 8.38
C TRP A 5 8.48 20.89 9.13
N LYS A 6 7.53 20.24 8.54
CA LYS A 6 6.84 19.05 8.98
C LYS A 6 7.82 17.86 9.13
N ALA A 7 8.64 17.57 8.10
CA ALA A 7 9.67 16.52 8.19
C ALA A 7 10.69 16.80 9.32
N LYS A 8 10.95 18.07 9.64
CA LYS A 8 11.83 18.46 10.76
C LYS A 8 11.16 18.18 12.11
N VAL A 9 9.85 18.43 12.25
CA VAL A 9 9.09 18.14 13.47
C VAL A 9 9.02 16.63 13.72
N LYS A 10 8.78 15.82 12.70
CA LYS A 10 8.77 14.35 12.81
C LYS A 10 10.08 13.77 13.36
N ARG A 11 11.23 14.39 13.04
CA ARG A 11 12.54 13.97 13.58
C ARG A 11 12.76 14.33 15.05
N LEU A 12 11.99 15.27 15.58
CA LEU A 12 12.16 15.80 16.95
C LEU A 12 11.19 15.16 17.96
N VAL A 13 10.11 14.53 17.48
CA VAL A 13 9.09 13.92 18.35
C VAL A 13 9.34 12.42 18.40
N PRO A 14 9.53 11.81 19.59
CA PRO A 14 9.61 10.35 19.70
C PRO A 14 8.36 9.68 19.11
N VAL A 15 8.54 8.57 18.39
CA VAL A 15 7.47 7.83 17.72
C VAL A 15 6.34 7.46 18.71
N SER A 16 6.67 7.11 19.94
CA SER A 16 5.68 6.81 20.99
C SER A 16 4.77 8.01 21.33
N VAL A 17 5.36 9.21 21.40
CA VAL A 17 4.61 10.46 21.65
C VAL A 17 3.74 10.80 20.45
N TYR A 18 4.27 10.66 19.23
CA TYR A 18 3.50 10.84 18.01
C TYR A 18 2.31 9.86 17.95
N ASN A 19 2.56 8.56 18.15
CA ASN A 19 1.51 7.54 18.15
C ASN A 19 0.44 7.80 19.21
N GLN A 20 0.85 8.22 20.41
CA GLN A 20 -0.10 8.57 21.48
C GLN A 20 -0.95 9.79 21.10
N ALA A 21 -0.34 10.83 20.52
CA ALA A 21 -1.08 12.01 20.07
C ALA A 21 -2.10 11.64 18.99
N MET A 22 -1.73 10.81 18.03
CA MET A 22 -2.61 10.34 16.96
C MET A 22 -3.78 9.52 17.51
N LEU A 23 -3.58 8.72 18.55
CA LEU A 23 -4.66 7.95 19.20
C LEU A 23 -5.58 8.80 20.08
N THR A 24 -5.09 9.90 20.65
CA THR A 24 -5.87 10.74 21.59
C THR A 24 -6.58 11.90 20.92
N LEU A 25 -6.08 12.36 19.77
CA LEU A 25 -6.57 13.52 19.05
C LEU A 25 -7.02 13.15 17.64
N PRO A 26 -8.12 12.37 17.49
CA PRO A 26 -8.54 11.84 16.19
C PRO A 26 -8.90 12.93 15.16
N PHE A 27 -9.17 14.17 15.57
CA PHE A 27 -9.35 15.28 14.65
C PHE A 27 -8.10 15.64 13.86
N LEU A 28 -6.92 15.27 14.33
CA LEU A 28 -5.66 15.44 13.60
C LEU A 28 -5.63 14.63 12.28
N TYR A 29 -6.47 13.60 12.17
CA TYR A 29 -6.63 12.85 10.91
C TYR A 29 -7.47 13.57 9.86
N ARG A 30 -8.23 14.58 10.23
CA ARG A 30 -9.03 15.40 9.27
C ARG A 30 -8.26 16.56 8.68
N THR A 31 -7.02 16.75 9.13
CA THR A 31 -6.14 17.81 8.66
C THR A 31 -5.00 17.21 7.85
N ASP A 32 -4.14 18.05 7.29
CA ASP A 32 -2.90 17.66 6.58
C ASP A 32 -1.97 16.68 7.33
N LEU A 33 -2.37 16.21 8.52
CA LEU A 33 -1.61 15.27 9.33
C LEU A 33 -1.81 13.80 8.91
N LEU A 34 -2.86 13.45 8.17
CA LEU A 34 -2.92 12.18 7.43
C LEU A 34 -1.67 11.98 6.56
N SER A 35 -1.11 13.10 6.15
CA SER A 35 0.13 13.21 5.40
C SER A 35 1.34 12.50 6.01
N TYR A 36 1.33 12.14 7.26
CA TYR A 36 2.41 11.44 7.94
C TYR A 36 2.23 9.93 8.01
N GLU A 37 1.06 9.47 7.63
CA GLU A 37 0.71 8.06 7.73
C GLU A 37 0.89 7.31 6.40
N THR A 38 1.16 8.05 5.32
CA THR A 38 1.49 7.50 4.00
C THR A 38 2.47 8.43 3.27
N ASN A 39 3.30 7.90 2.39
CA ASN A 39 4.20 8.65 1.51
C ASN A 39 3.48 9.15 0.23
N LEU A 40 2.26 8.66 -0.06
CA LEU A 40 1.50 8.98 -1.28
C LEU A 40 1.11 10.45 -1.46
N GLN A 41 1.37 11.29 -0.47
CA GLN A 41 1.08 12.73 -0.57
C GLN A 41 2.00 13.49 -1.49
N ASP A 42 3.21 13.00 -1.65
CA ASP A 42 4.17 13.60 -2.55
C ASP A 42 3.80 13.21 -3.99
N GLY A 43 3.80 14.16 -4.91
CA GLY A 43 3.61 13.92 -6.34
C GLY A 43 2.22 13.44 -6.77
N HIS A 44 1.17 13.85 -6.05
CA HIS A 44 -0.23 13.50 -6.37
C HIS A 44 -0.61 12.02 -6.20
N GLY A 45 0.16 11.23 -5.43
CA GLY A 45 -0.11 9.81 -5.24
C GLY A 45 -1.49 9.50 -4.67
N ILE A 46 -2.03 10.36 -3.78
CA ILE A 46 -3.41 10.19 -3.26
C ILE A 46 -4.44 10.39 -4.37
N ASP A 47 -4.26 11.40 -5.22
CA ASP A 47 -5.18 11.67 -6.34
C ASP A 47 -5.13 10.50 -7.35
N ASP A 48 -3.95 10.00 -7.64
CA ASP A 48 -3.74 8.81 -8.49
C ASP A 48 -4.46 7.60 -7.88
N LEU A 49 -4.22 7.29 -6.60
CA LEU A 49 -4.84 6.16 -5.90
C LEU A 49 -6.37 6.24 -5.93
N LEU A 50 -6.94 7.39 -5.55
CA LEU A 50 -8.39 7.57 -5.51
C LEU A 50 -9.02 7.57 -6.90
N SER A 51 -8.31 8.04 -7.92
CA SER A 51 -8.78 7.95 -9.31
C SER A 51 -8.90 6.49 -9.77
N GLN A 52 -7.89 5.66 -9.45
CA GLN A 52 -7.91 4.24 -9.78
C GLN A 52 -8.98 3.48 -8.96
N LEU A 53 -9.11 3.79 -7.68
CA LEU A 53 -10.17 3.23 -6.84
C LEU A 53 -11.56 3.57 -7.39
N ALA A 54 -11.77 4.79 -7.84
CA ALA A 54 -13.07 5.23 -8.41
C ALA A 54 -13.49 4.40 -9.62
N MET A 55 -12.54 3.97 -10.46
CA MET A 55 -12.82 3.16 -11.65
C MET A 55 -13.35 1.77 -11.32
N VAL A 56 -12.90 1.18 -10.20
CA VAL A 56 -13.19 -0.21 -9.83
C VAL A 56 -14.04 -0.36 -8.56
N ALA A 57 -14.38 0.73 -7.89
CA ALA A 57 -15.06 0.71 -6.59
C ALA A 57 -16.41 -0.03 -6.61
N ARG A 58 -17.09 -0.08 -7.77
CA ARG A 58 -18.38 -0.76 -7.94
C ARG A 58 -18.27 -2.18 -8.47
N LEU A 59 -17.08 -2.64 -8.90
CA LEU A 59 -16.86 -4.05 -9.21
C LEU A 59 -17.06 -4.88 -7.93
N PRO A 60 -17.49 -6.14 -8.02
CA PRO A 60 -17.50 -7.02 -6.85
C PRO A 60 -16.08 -7.24 -6.31
N GLY A 61 -15.97 -7.98 -5.21
CA GLY A 61 -14.67 -8.26 -4.57
C GLY A 61 -14.17 -7.15 -3.66
N ASP A 62 -13.16 -7.49 -2.91
CA ASP A 62 -12.55 -6.65 -1.89
C ASP A 62 -11.31 -5.90 -2.43
N ILE A 63 -10.56 -5.27 -1.55
CA ILE A 63 -9.32 -4.57 -1.86
C ILE A 63 -8.20 -5.18 -1.00
N VAL A 64 -6.99 -5.27 -1.54
CA VAL A 64 -5.80 -5.64 -0.76
C VAL A 64 -4.74 -4.55 -0.90
N GLU A 65 -4.09 -4.22 0.20
CA GLU A 65 -2.89 -3.38 0.25
C GLU A 65 -1.74 -4.23 0.79
N CYS A 66 -0.69 -4.40 0.01
CA CYS A 66 0.55 -5.07 0.39
C CYS A 66 1.60 -4.00 0.69
N GLY A 67 2.08 -3.95 1.94
CA GLY A 67 2.95 -2.89 2.42
C GLY A 67 2.16 -1.74 3.04
N SER A 68 1.23 -2.06 3.94
CA SER A 68 0.34 -1.06 4.52
C SER A 68 0.99 -0.17 5.58
N SER A 69 2.13 -0.57 6.13
CA SER A 69 2.88 0.16 7.16
C SER A 69 1.97 0.71 8.28
N ARG A 70 1.68 1.98 8.24
CA ARG A 70 0.79 2.66 9.20
C ARG A 70 -0.68 2.67 8.76
N CYS A 71 -1.05 1.96 7.71
CA CYS A 71 -2.40 1.91 7.09
C CYS A 71 -2.94 3.31 6.69
N GLY A 72 -2.07 4.20 6.25
CA GLY A 72 -2.51 5.53 5.82
C GLY A 72 -3.34 5.48 4.54
N ALA A 73 -2.85 4.79 3.51
CA ALA A 73 -3.55 4.62 2.25
C ALA A 73 -4.83 3.78 2.41
N SER A 74 -4.80 2.69 3.20
CA SER A 74 -6.01 1.93 3.57
C SER A 74 -7.11 2.81 4.15
N ILE A 75 -6.76 3.72 5.08
CA ILE A 75 -7.73 4.62 5.71
C ILE A 75 -8.28 5.64 4.71
N ILE A 76 -7.45 6.17 3.81
CA ILE A 76 -7.87 7.08 2.75
C ILE A 76 -8.85 6.39 1.80
N MET A 77 -8.53 5.17 1.36
CA MET A 77 -9.44 4.36 0.54
C MET A 77 -10.75 4.04 1.26
N ALA A 78 -10.69 3.69 2.55
CA ALA A 78 -11.87 3.41 3.37
C ALA A 78 -12.77 4.63 3.54
N ASP A 79 -12.20 5.83 3.73
CA ASP A 79 -12.97 7.08 3.83
C ASP A 79 -13.66 7.42 2.50
N TYR A 80 -12.97 7.22 1.38
CA TYR A 80 -13.57 7.34 0.06
C TYR A 80 -14.77 6.40 -0.11
N LEU A 81 -14.60 5.10 0.17
CA LEU A 81 -15.65 4.10 0.06
C LEU A 81 -16.84 4.43 0.96
N ARG A 82 -16.59 4.80 2.21
CA ARG A 82 -17.61 5.22 3.18
C ARG A 82 -18.40 6.42 2.67
N THR A 83 -17.70 7.43 2.15
CA THR A 83 -18.34 8.67 1.60
C THR A 83 -19.21 8.36 0.38
N LYS A 84 -18.86 7.35 -0.41
CA LYS A 84 -19.63 6.89 -1.57
C LYS A 84 -20.71 5.86 -1.22
N GLY A 85 -20.82 5.45 0.05
CA GLY A 85 -21.78 4.41 0.48
C GLY A 85 -21.44 3.01 -0.08
N ILE A 86 -20.18 2.74 -0.39
CA ILE A 86 -19.72 1.48 -0.95
C ILE A 86 -19.13 0.62 0.17
N LYS A 87 -19.62 -0.60 0.32
CA LYS A 87 -19.10 -1.59 1.28
C LYS A 87 -18.09 -2.51 0.60
N LYS A 88 -16.84 -2.44 1.03
CA LYS A 88 -15.75 -3.36 0.68
C LYS A 88 -14.82 -3.49 1.87
N THR A 89 -14.17 -4.64 1.99
CA THR A 89 -13.08 -4.83 2.95
C THR A 89 -11.75 -4.48 2.28
N ILE A 90 -10.90 -3.76 2.99
CA ILE A 90 -9.51 -3.50 2.61
C ILE A 90 -8.65 -4.35 3.54
N TYR A 91 -7.98 -5.36 2.99
CA TYR A 91 -7.01 -6.18 3.71
C TYR A 91 -5.66 -5.48 3.67
N ALA A 92 -5.24 -4.95 4.82
CA ALA A 92 -4.01 -4.20 4.97
C ALA A 92 -2.90 -5.13 5.45
N CYS A 93 -2.14 -5.68 4.50
CA CYS A 93 -1.11 -6.70 4.74
C CYS A 93 0.25 -6.05 4.99
N ASP A 94 0.90 -6.42 6.10
CA ASP A 94 2.23 -5.93 6.47
C ASP A 94 2.84 -6.82 7.56
N SER A 95 4.16 -6.89 7.63
CA SER A 95 4.84 -7.50 8.78
C SER A 95 4.61 -6.71 10.07
N TYR A 96 4.48 -5.37 9.97
CA TYR A 96 4.52 -4.39 11.06
C TYR A 96 5.81 -4.46 11.89
N GLU A 97 6.85 -5.02 11.28
CA GLU A 97 8.18 -5.22 11.89
C GLU A 97 9.31 -4.73 10.97
N GLY A 98 8.96 -4.22 9.78
CA GLY A 98 9.87 -3.78 8.73
C GLY A 98 10.09 -4.86 7.66
N PHE A 99 11.17 -4.74 6.90
CA PHE A 99 11.50 -5.65 5.82
C PHE A 99 11.90 -7.06 6.28
N ASP A 100 11.73 -8.05 5.42
CA ASP A 100 12.49 -9.29 5.50
C ASP A 100 13.98 -8.98 5.33
N LEU A 101 14.78 -9.31 6.34
CA LEU A 101 16.18 -8.92 6.36
C LEU A 101 17.01 -9.64 5.29
N ALA A 102 16.66 -10.86 4.92
CA ALA A 102 17.37 -11.59 3.88
C ALA A 102 17.08 -10.98 2.49
N GLU A 103 15.84 -10.61 2.21
CA GLU A 103 15.47 -9.92 0.99
C GLU A 103 16.16 -8.55 0.90
N LEU A 104 16.13 -7.78 1.99
CA LEU A 104 16.78 -6.47 2.06
C LEU A 104 18.30 -6.57 1.84
N GLU A 105 18.97 -7.60 2.39
CA GLU A 105 20.41 -7.84 2.20
C GLU A 105 20.73 -8.09 0.73
N ASN A 106 19.97 -8.97 0.08
CA ASN A 106 20.12 -9.27 -1.35
C ASN A 106 19.97 -8.02 -2.23
N GLU A 107 18.98 -7.17 -1.94
CA GLU A 107 18.77 -5.93 -2.68
C GLU A 107 19.85 -4.88 -2.45
N ASN A 108 20.37 -4.79 -1.23
CA ASN A 108 21.51 -3.92 -0.93
C ASN A 108 22.79 -4.37 -1.66
N GLU A 109 23.07 -5.69 -1.70
CA GLU A 109 24.19 -6.26 -2.44
C GLU A 109 24.05 -5.99 -3.95
N SER A 110 22.84 -6.13 -4.48
CA SER A 110 22.50 -5.86 -5.88
C SER A 110 22.41 -4.35 -6.20
N LYS A 111 22.57 -3.47 -5.21
CA LYS A 111 22.48 -1.99 -5.32
C LYS A 111 21.12 -1.49 -5.83
N LEU A 112 20.08 -2.24 -5.62
CA LEU A 112 18.71 -1.88 -5.96
C LEU A 112 18.09 -0.94 -4.90
N THR A 113 18.53 -1.07 -3.65
CA THR A 113 18.17 -0.14 -2.57
C THR A 113 19.36 0.27 -1.72
N LYS A 114 19.16 1.24 -0.83
CA LYS A 114 20.07 1.65 0.25
C LYS A 114 19.33 1.70 1.59
N ALA A 115 18.18 1.06 1.65
CA ALA A 115 17.38 1.01 2.85
C ALA A 115 18.15 0.32 4.00
N ARG A 116 17.88 0.76 5.21
CA ARG A 116 18.51 0.22 6.41
C ARG A 116 17.63 -0.86 7.03
N SER A 117 18.23 -1.77 7.78
CA SER A 117 17.53 -2.85 8.47
C SER A 117 16.44 -2.40 9.46
N ASN A 118 16.47 -1.15 9.90
CA ASN A 118 15.45 -0.56 10.75
C ASN A 118 14.44 0.33 10.00
N ALA A 119 14.43 0.28 8.67
CA ALA A 119 13.41 0.99 7.89
C ALA A 119 12.03 0.39 8.19
N PHE A 120 11.02 1.25 8.24
CA PHE A 120 9.61 0.91 8.51
C PHE A 120 9.31 0.21 9.85
N THR A 121 10.28 0.12 10.78
CA THR A 121 10.07 -0.46 12.11
C THR A 121 9.40 0.50 13.11
N SER A 122 8.97 1.68 12.68
CA SER A 122 8.41 2.74 13.55
C SER A 122 6.92 2.60 13.83
N THR A 123 6.31 1.49 13.44
CA THR A 123 4.90 1.19 13.71
C THR A 123 4.78 -0.15 14.45
N SER A 124 3.57 -0.49 14.89
CA SER A 124 3.25 -1.82 15.39
C SER A 124 1.82 -2.20 15.00
N TYR A 125 1.55 -3.49 14.94
CA TYR A 125 0.22 -4.02 14.68
C TYR A 125 -0.82 -3.47 15.66
N GLU A 126 -0.49 -3.41 16.96
CA GLU A 126 -1.38 -2.92 18.03
C GLU A 126 -1.72 -1.43 17.85
N TYR A 127 -0.73 -0.63 17.39
CA TYR A 127 -0.99 0.77 17.06
C TYR A 127 -1.98 0.90 15.91
N VAL A 128 -1.78 0.12 14.84
CA VAL A 128 -2.64 0.14 13.66
C VAL A 128 -4.06 -0.27 13.99
N VAL A 129 -4.24 -1.38 14.72
CA VAL A 129 -5.57 -1.86 15.16
C VAL A 129 -6.30 -0.78 15.99
N LYS A 130 -5.61 -0.18 16.97
CA LYS A 130 -6.19 0.89 17.78
C LYS A 130 -6.55 2.11 16.94
N LYS A 131 -5.70 2.48 15.98
CA LYS A 131 -5.94 3.61 15.09
C LYS A 131 -7.18 3.40 14.22
N ILE A 132 -7.28 2.26 13.54
CA ILE A 132 -8.44 1.90 12.72
C ILE A 132 -9.74 1.97 13.53
N SER A 133 -9.73 1.40 14.74
CA SER A 133 -10.87 1.42 15.65
C SER A 133 -11.24 2.85 16.08
N ARG A 134 -10.27 3.66 16.48
CA ARG A 134 -10.49 5.06 16.90
C ARG A 134 -11.07 5.94 15.79
N LEU A 135 -10.72 5.66 14.54
CA LEU A 135 -11.21 6.40 13.38
C LEU A 135 -12.56 5.87 12.85
N GLY A 136 -13.05 4.75 13.40
CA GLY A 136 -14.32 4.15 13.00
C GLY A 136 -14.27 3.47 11.64
N PHE A 137 -13.14 2.84 11.30
CA PHE A 137 -12.94 2.11 10.04
C PHE A 137 -12.85 0.60 10.19
N THR A 138 -13.19 0.04 11.35
CA THR A 138 -13.17 -1.41 11.60
C THR A 138 -14.06 -2.22 10.63
N ASP A 139 -15.10 -1.60 10.09
CA ASP A 139 -15.99 -2.22 9.10
C ASP A 139 -15.43 -2.18 7.67
N TYR A 140 -14.30 -1.52 7.45
CA TYR A 140 -13.68 -1.31 6.13
C TYR A 140 -12.25 -1.83 6.06
N VAL A 141 -11.49 -1.76 7.13
CA VAL A 141 -10.06 -2.10 7.13
C VAL A 141 -9.78 -3.25 8.08
N THR A 142 -9.21 -4.31 7.54
CA THR A 142 -8.76 -5.50 8.29
C THR A 142 -7.25 -5.62 8.17
N PRO A 143 -6.48 -5.28 9.21
CA PRO A 143 -5.04 -5.46 9.19
C PRO A 143 -4.67 -6.95 9.27
N VAL A 144 -3.74 -7.37 8.40
CA VAL A 144 -3.24 -8.75 8.32
C VAL A 144 -1.74 -8.72 8.65
N LYS A 145 -1.38 -9.25 9.82
CA LYS A 145 0.02 -9.23 10.31
C LYS A 145 0.79 -10.46 9.84
N GLY A 146 1.93 -10.24 9.21
CA GLY A 146 2.93 -11.23 8.85
C GLY A 146 3.62 -10.91 7.53
N PHE A 147 4.67 -11.64 7.20
CA PHE A 147 5.30 -11.52 5.90
C PHE A 147 4.38 -12.04 4.80
N PHE A 148 4.50 -11.46 3.60
CA PHE A 148 3.56 -11.73 2.51
C PHE A 148 3.51 -13.21 2.13
N LYS A 149 4.65 -13.89 2.11
CA LYS A 149 4.75 -15.33 1.79
C LYS A 149 3.96 -16.22 2.78
N ASP A 150 3.76 -15.75 4.01
CA ASP A 150 3.03 -16.48 5.05
C ASP A 150 1.53 -16.17 5.07
N THR A 151 1.15 -14.96 4.65
CA THR A 151 -0.21 -14.45 4.85
C THR A 151 -1.05 -14.40 3.59
N LEU A 152 -0.46 -14.00 2.44
CA LEU A 152 -1.22 -13.85 1.19
C LEU A 152 -1.82 -15.16 0.67
N PRO A 153 -1.14 -16.33 0.72
CA PRO A 153 -1.74 -17.57 0.21
C PRO A 153 -3.06 -17.92 0.88
N GLY A 154 -3.16 -17.72 2.21
CA GLY A 154 -4.42 -17.91 2.94
C GLY A 154 -5.50 -16.93 2.52
N LEU A 155 -5.14 -15.69 2.29
CA LEU A 155 -6.07 -14.64 1.87
C LEU A 155 -6.55 -14.86 0.42
N THR A 156 -5.63 -15.12 -0.50
CA THR A 156 -5.94 -15.33 -1.92
C THR A 156 -6.69 -16.65 -2.17
N ALA A 157 -6.56 -17.65 -1.30
CA ALA A 157 -7.37 -18.86 -1.36
C ALA A 157 -8.88 -18.57 -1.21
N GLU A 158 -9.24 -17.57 -0.42
CA GLU A 158 -10.63 -17.29 -0.05
C GLU A 158 -11.23 -16.05 -0.70
N LYS A 159 -10.41 -15.08 -1.13
CA LYS A 159 -10.85 -13.75 -1.54
C LYS A 159 -10.60 -13.48 -3.02
N TRP A 160 -11.47 -12.64 -3.57
CA TRP A 160 -11.30 -12.03 -4.88
C TRP A 160 -11.21 -10.50 -4.73
N PHE A 161 -10.40 -9.89 -5.56
CA PHE A 161 -10.12 -8.46 -5.44
C PHE A 161 -10.57 -7.69 -6.67
N SER A 162 -11.14 -6.52 -6.44
CA SER A 162 -11.39 -5.52 -7.48
C SER A 162 -10.20 -4.60 -7.66
N MET A 163 -9.39 -4.43 -6.60
CA MET A 163 -8.20 -3.59 -6.60
C MET A 163 -7.13 -4.13 -5.67
N ALA A 164 -5.87 -3.91 -6.04
CA ALA A 164 -4.74 -3.99 -5.13
C ALA A 164 -3.92 -2.72 -5.16
N LEU A 165 -3.34 -2.35 -4.01
CA LEU A 165 -2.22 -1.42 -3.90
C LEU A 165 -1.00 -2.24 -3.47
N ILE A 166 0.06 -2.24 -4.28
CA ILE A 166 1.32 -2.91 -4.00
C ILE A 166 2.37 -1.85 -3.72
N ASP A 167 2.80 -1.78 -2.46
CA ASP A 167 3.72 -0.77 -1.89
C ASP A 167 4.73 -1.50 -0.99
N CYS A 168 5.43 -2.48 -1.58
CA CYS A 168 6.31 -3.41 -0.85
C CYS A 168 7.79 -3.01 -0.90
N ASP A 169 8.12 -1.99 -1.69
CA ASP A 169 9.46 -1.42 -1.88
C ASP A 169 10.49 -2.38 -2.53
N LEU A 170 10.60 -3.63 -2.09
CA LEU A 170 11.64 -4.59 -2.50
C LEU A 170 11.18 -5.45 -3.68
N TYR A 171 12.12 -5.82 -4.56
CA TYR A 171 11.86 -6.55 -5.81
C TYR A 171 11.09 -7.87 -5.60
N ASP A 172 11.62 -8.75 -4.73
CA ASP A 172 11.02 -10.07 -4.51
C ASP A 172 9.60 -9.97 -3.93
N SER A 173 9.40 -9.06 -2.97
CA SER A 173 8.10 -8.80 -2.36
C SER A 173 7.12 -8.19 -3.37
N MET A 174 7.56 -7.22 -4.20
CA MET A 174 6.76 -6.62 -5.26
C MET A 174 6.28 -7.66 -6.26
N LEU A 175 7.21 -8.48 -6.79
CA LEU A 175 6.89 -9.51 -7.78
C LEU A 175 5.99 -10.60 -7.19
N TYR A 176 6.30 -11.06 -5.97
CA TYR A 176 5.51 -12.08 -5.28
C TYR A 176 4.07 -11.63 -5.03
N CYS A 177 3.89 -10.46 -4.40
CA CYS A 177 2.57 -9.92 -4.10
C CYS A 177 1.75 -9.68 -5.37
N THR A 178 2.40 -9.17 -6.42
CA THR A 178 1.74 -8.93 -7.71
C THR A 178 1.19 -10.22 -8.32
N ASN A 179 2.00 -11.28 -8.38
CA ASN A 179 1.58 -12.57 -8.94
C ASN A 179 0.46 -13.23 -8.13
N GLU A 180 0.58 -13.22 -6.79
CA GLU A 180 -0.45 -13.75 -5.89
C GLU A 180 -1.79 -13.06 -6.10
N VAL A 181 -1.78 -11.73 -6.10
CA VAL A 181 -3.00 -10.93 -6.25
C VAL A 181 -3.56 -11.00 -7.67
N TRP A 182 -2.71 -11.02 -8.70
CA TRP A 182 -3.15 -11.11 -10.10
C TRP A 182 -4.00 -12.34 -10.35
N SER A 183 -3.66 -13.47 -9.74
CA SER A 183 -4.41 -14.71 -9.85
C SER A 183 -5.86 -14.59 -9.35
N ARG A 184 -6.12 -13.65 -8.45
CA ARG A 184 -7.40 -13.39 -7.77
C ARG A 184 -8.00 -12.02 -8.09
N LEU A 185 -7.40 -11.29 -9.02
CA LEU A 185 -7.95 -10.03 -9.49
C LEU A 185 -9.11 -10.32 -10.43
N LEU A 186 -10.23 -9.67 -10.20
CA LEU A 186 -11.44 -9.82 -11.03
C LEU A 186 -11.25 -9.19 -12.41
N PRO A 187 -11.99 -9.63 -13.43
CA PRO A 187 -12.05 -8.95 -14.72
C PRO A 187 -12.36 -7.46 -14.55
N GLY A 188 -11.64 -6.60 -15.26
CA GLY A 188 -11.71 -5.15 -15.12
C GLY A 188 -11.05 -4.59 -13.86
N GLY A 189 -10.57 -5.45 -12.94
CA GLY A 189 -9.86 -5.04 -11.73
C GLY A 189 -8.50 -4.44 -12.02
N ARG A 190 -7.93 -3.73 -11.03
CA ARG A 190 -6.67 -3.00 -11.18
C ARG A 190 -5.69 -3.32 -10.07
N ILE A 191 -4.41 -3.45 -10.42
CA ILE A 191 -3.30 -3.33 -9.49
C ILE A 191 -2.68 -1.96 -9.69
N VAL A 192 -2.44 -1.27 -8.58
CA VAL A 192 -1.76 0.02 -8.50
C VAL A 192 -0.46 -0.19 -7.75
N PHE A 193 0.63 0.36 -8.25
CA PHE A 193 1.96 0.21 -7.69
C PHE A 193 2.51 1.57 -7.23
N ASP A 194 3.09 1.60 -6.04
CA ASP A 194 4.01 2.68 -5.66
C ASP A 194 5.43 2.36 -6.16
N ASP A 195 6.33 3.29 -5.96
CA ASP A 195 7.77 3.18 -6.20
C ASP A 195 8.26 2.87 -7.64
N TYR A 196 7.36 2.89 -8.65
CA TYR A 196 7.79 2.70 -10.04
C TYR A 196 8.86 3.72 -10.48
N THR A 197 8.81 4.95 -9.96
CA THR A 197 9.77 6.02 -10.25
C THR A 197 10.75 6.27 -9.12
N SER A 198 10.80 5.39 -8.11
CA SER A 198 11.66 5.55 -6.93
C SER A 198 13.13 5.35 -7.28
N GLU A 199 13.96 6.31 -6.88
CA GLU A 199 15.42 6.16 -6.96
C GLU A 199 16.00 5.41 -5.75
N ASP A 200 15.22 5.29 -4.69
CA ASP A 200 15.60 4.60 -3.45
C ASP A 200 15.27 3.10 -3.46
N PHE A 201 14.27 2.70 -4.29
CA PHE A 201 13.79 1.31 -4.42
C PHE A 201 13.68 0.92 -5.91
N LYS A 202 14.82 0.73 -6.55
CA LYS A 202 14.89 0.43 -8.01
C LYS A 202 14.37 -0.97 -8.36
N GLY A 203 14.38 -1.87 -7.39
CA GLY A 203 13.84 -3.22 -7.52
C GLY A 203 12.34 -3.22 -7.84
N SER A 204 11.59 -2.24 -7.31
CA SER A 204 10.16 -2.10 -7.58
C SER A 204 9.87 -1.92 -9.06
N LYS A 205 10.58 -1.01 -9.72
CA LYS A 205 10.43 -0.80 -11.18
C LYS A 205 10.76 -2.06 -11.97
N GLN A 206 11.85 -2.74 -11.62
CA GLN A 206 12.25 -3.97 -12.30
C GLN A 206 11.17 -5.05 -12.17
N ALA A 207 10.64 -5.27 -10.98
CA ALA A 207 9.58 -6.25 -10.73
C ALA A 207 8.31 -5.95 -11.54
N ILE A 208 7.91 -4.67 -11.60
CA ILE A 208 6.72 -4.24 -12.36
C ILE A 208 6.94 -4.43 -13.87
N ASP A 209 8.10 -4.03 -14.42
CA ASP A 209 8.41 -4.19 -15.83
C ASP A 209 8.44 -5.68 -16.23
N GLU A 210 9.02 -6.55 -15.40
CA GLU A 210 9.04 -8.01 -15.62
C GLU A 210 7.63 -8.61 -15.59
N PHE A 211 6.82 -8.21 -14.62
CA PHE A 211 5.43 -8.66 -14.53
C PHE A 211 4.63 -8.25 -15.77
N VAL A 212 4.73 -6.99 -16.20
CA VAL A 212 4.02 -6.48 -17.37
C VAL A 212 4.45 -7.21 -18.65
N ALA A 213 5.76 -7.45 -18.81
CA ALA A 213 6.27 -8.19 -19.96
C ALA A 213 5.79 -9.65 -20.00
N ALA A 214 5.76 -10.31 -18.84
CA ALA A 214 5.33 -11.71 -18.72
C ALA A 214 3.82 -11.90 -18.92
N ASN A 215 3.00 -10.88 -18.69
CA ASN A 215 1.54 -10.94 -18.75
C ASN A 215 0.94 -10.00 -19.82
N ALA A 216 1.71 -9.62 -20.84
CA ALA A 216 1.31 -8.62 -21.82
C ALA A 216 -0.02 -8.95 -22.52
N ASP A 217 -0.29 -10.23 -22.80
CA ASP A 217 -1.52 -10.68 -23.47
C ASP A 217 -2.75 -10.67 -22.53
N ASP A 218 -2.53 -10.65 -21.20
CA ASP A 218 -3.55 -10.66 -20.18
C ASP A 218 -3.75 -9.29 -19.52
N ILE A 219 -3.09 -8.26 -19.99
CA ILE A 219 -3.23 -6.87 -19.52
C ILE A 219 -3.98 -6.05 -20.56
N GLU A 220 -5.13 -5.48 -20.17
CA GLU A 220 -5.94 -4.60 -21.04
C GLU A 220 -5.32 -3.21 -21.16
N GLN A 221 -4.91 -2.65 -20.03
CA GLN A 221 -4.32 -1.31 -19.93
C GLN A 221 -3.26 -1.28 -18.83
N HIS A 222 -2.24 -0.49 -19.06
CA HIS A 222 -1.25 -0.16 -18.04
C HIS A 222 -0.62 1.20 -18.31
N GLY A 223 -0.02 1.82 -17.31
CA GLY A 223 0.71 3.07 -17.50
C GLY A 223 1.06 3.80 -16.22
N LEU A 224 1.95 4.77 -16.37
CA LEU A 224 2.34 5.70 -15.31
C LEU A 224 1.31 6.84 -15.25
N LEU A 225 0.84 7.13 -14.04
CA LEU A 225 0.06 8.33 -13.71
C LEU A 225 1.02 9.49 -13.36
N ASN A 226 0.63 10.36 -12.42
CA ASN A 226 1.58 11.37 -11.94
C ASN A 226 2.72 10.74 -11.12
N ARG A 227 2.37 9.78 -10.26
CA ARG A 227 3.32 9.08 -9.38
C ARG A 227 3.18 7.57 -9.44
N LEU A 228 1.95 7.04 -9.40
CA LEU A 228 1.67 5.61 -9.32
C LEU A 228 1.65 4.98 -10.72
N TYR A 229 2.04 3.72 -10.79
CA TYR A 229 1.84 2.91 -12.00
C TYR A 229 0.64 2.00 -11.81
N TYR A 230 -0.08 1.66 -12.88
CA TYR A 230 -1.20 0.73 -12.79
C TYR A 230 -1.20 -0.30 -13.92
N VAL A 231 -1.82 -1.44 -13.66
CA VAL A 231 -2.22 -2.44 -14.65
C VAL A 231 -3.69 -2.78 -14.46
N GLN A 232 -4.40 -3.03 -15.55
CA GLN A 232 -5.80 -3.44 -15.55
C GLN A 232 -5.95 -4.79 -16.23
N LYS A 233 -6.67 -5.70 -15.56
CA LYS A 233 -7.07 -6.98 -16.12
C LYS A 233 -8.18 -6.78 -17.16
N PRO A 234 -8.23 -7.55 -18.26
CA PRO A 234 -9.29 -7.44 -19.25
C PRO A 234 -10.68 -7.54 -18.60
N SER A 235 -11.59 -6.70 -19.06
CA SER A 235 -12.99 -6.78 -18.69
C SER A 235 -13.62 -8.00 -19.36
N GLU A 236 -14.58 -8.68 -18.69
CA GLU A 236 -15.38 -9.68 -19.39
C GLU A 236 -16.18 -9.02 -20.53
N ALA A 237 -16.21 -9.68 -21.67
CA ALA A 237 -16.92 -9.21 -22.84
C ALA A 237 -18.47 -9.30 -22.67
#